data_0484a728d779d3590e7b84123be1afb1
#
_entry.id   0484a728d779d3590e7b84123be1afb1
#
_cell.length_a   1.000
_cell.length_b   1.000
_cell.length_c   1.000
_cell.angle_alpha   90.00
_cell.angle_beta   90.00
_cell.angle_gamma   90.00
#
_symmetry.space_group_name_H-M   'P 1'
#
loop_
_entity.id
_entity.type
_entity.pdbx_description
1 polymer ?
#
loop_
_entity_poly.entity_id
_entity_poly.type
_entity_poly.pdbx_seq_one_letter_code
_entity_poly.pdbx_strand_id
1 'polypeptide(L)'
;EPKEFIQMTVDKASLILSKAADSKEEKILKLRDIAKETVDINGLGFYTLGVHRKNLTIEQKKIYSNLFEEYFLKTFASRLAEYTDPKINVQSQKKLNKNYTIVSSILIETDQRPEVKIDWRIYTKNPDKLLIRDLIIEGLSLARTHKEEFNSIIQNNDGDIQALFSNLRQFINKKD
;
A
#
# COMPACT_ATOMS: atom_id res chain seq x y z
N GLU A 1 -10.72 -15.93 6.49
CA GLU A 1 -11.72 -15.26 5.68
C GLU A 1 -11.27 -13.84 5.37
N PRO A 2 -11.43 -13.34 4.11
CA PRO A 2 -10.93 -12.01 3.72
C PRO A 2 -11.47 -10.85 4.57
N LYS A 3 -12.76 -10.85 4.89
CA LYS A 3 -13.37 -9.81 5.70
C LYS A 3 -12.77 -9.78 7.12
N GLU A 4 -12.59 -10.93 7.74
CA GLU A 4 -11.96 -11.05 9.06
C GLU A 4 -10.51 -10.62 9.02
N PHE A 5 -9.78 -10.98 7.96
CA PHE A 5 -8.40 -10.58 7.76
C PHE A 5 -8.25 -9.06 7.74
N ILE A 6 -9.12 -8.37 7.02
CA ILE A 6 -9.10 -6.89 6.99
C ILE A 6 -9.55 -6.32 8.33
N GLN A 7 -10.56 -6.89 8.97
CA GLN A 7 -10.99 -6.44 10.29
C GLN A 7 -9.84 -6.51 11.31
N MET A 8 -9.12 -7.62 11.34
CA MET A 8 -7.97 -7.78 12.22
C MET A 8 -6.86 -6.78 11.91
N THR A 9 -6.61 -6.55 10.61
CA THR A 9 -5.58 -5.61 10.15
C THR A 9 -5.90 -4.19 10.57
N VAL A 10 -7.13 -3.73 10.32
CA VAL A 10 -7.55 -2.36 10.69
C VAL A 10 -7.61 -2.19 12.21
N ASP A 11 -8.01 -3.21 12.95
CA ASP A 11 -8.04 -3.15 14.41
C ASP A 11 -6.64 -2.97 14.99
N LYS A 12 -5.65 -3.71 14.49
CA LYS A 12 -4.25 -3.57 14.89
C LYS A 12 -3.72 -2.17 14.59
N ALA A 13 -3.99 -1.66 13.39
CA ALA A 13 -3.54 -0.33 12.99
C ALA A 13 -4.20 0.77 13.84
N SER A 14 -5.50 0.66 14.10
CA SER A 14 -6.23 1.61 14.93
C SER A 14 -5.70 1.62 16.36
N LEU A 15 -5.39 0.46 16.91
CA LEU A 15 -4.82 0.34 18.25
C LEU A 15 -3.46 1.05 18.34
N ILE A 16 -2.60 0.88 17.35
CA ILE A 16 -1.31 1.56 17.28
C ILE A 16 -1.50 3.08 17.22
N LEU A 17 -2.40 3.55 16.37
CA LEU A 17 -2.65 4.97 16.16
C LEU A 17 -3.30 5.66 17.35
N SER A 18 -4.05 4.93 18.17
CA SER A 18 -4.72 5.47 19.34
C SER A 18 -3.84 5.57 20.58
N LYS A 19 -2.64 4.98 20.58
CA LYS A 19 -1.71 5.02 21.72
C LYS A 19 -1.06 6.40 21.86
N ALA A 20 -1.54 7.20 22.79
CA ALA A 20 -1.01 8.53 23.04
C ALA A 20 0.44 8.53 23.57
N ALA A 21 0.86 7.45 24.25
CA ALA A 21 2.20 7.33 24.84
C ALA A 21 3.29 7.08 23.79
N ASP A 22 2.94 6.53 22.61
CA ASP A 22 3.92 6.24 21.56
C ASP A 22 4.22 7.50 20.74
N SER A 23 5.48 7.71 20.40
CA SER A 23 5.89 8.78 19.49
C SER A 23 5.41 8.48 18.08
N LYS A 24 5.41 9.51 17.21
CA LYS A 24 5.07 9.33 15.80
C LYS A 24 6.01 8.32 15.14
N GLU A 25 7.30 8.38 15.44
CA GLU A 25 8.30 7.46 14.91
C GLU A 25 8.04 6.00 15.33
N GLU A 26 7.66 5.79 16.59
CA GLU A 26 7.29 4.44 17.08
C GLU A 26 6.06 3.91 16.38
N LYS A 27 5.05 4.75 16.17
CA LYS A 27 3.84 4.38 15.43
C LYS A 27 4.16 4.00 13.99
N ILE A 28 5.01 4.78 13.32
CA ILE A 28 5.44 4.49 11.94
C ILE A 28 6.12 3.12 11.86
N LEU A 29 7.03 2.81 12.78
CA LEU A 29 7.71 1.50 12.78
C LEU A 29 6.73 0.34 12.94
N LYS A 30 5.76 0.47 13.83
CA LYS A 30 4.74 -0.55 14.05
C LYS A 30 3.81 -0.72 12.85
N LEU A 31 3.44 0.38 12.21
CA LEU A 31 2.62 0.34 10.99
C LEU A 31 3.37 -0.29 9.81
N ARG A 32 4.69 -0.04 9.72
CA ARG A 32 5.54 -0.70 8.71
C ARG A 32 5.53 -2.22 8.88
N ASP A 33 5.59 -2.71 10.11
CA ASP A 33 5.54 -4.14 10.39
C ASP A 33 4.21 -4.75 9.96
N ILE A 34 3.09 -4.08 10.24
CA ILE A 34 1.77 -4.53 9.78
C ILE A 34 1.73 -4.60 8.25
N ALA A 35 2.23 -3.57 7.56
CA ALA A 35 2.26 -3.55 6.10
C ALA A 35 3.08 -4.71 5.53
N LYS A 36 4.23 -5.00 6.11
CA LYS A 36 5.09 -6.12 5.67
C LYS A 36 4.39 -7.47 5.82
N GLU A 37 3.60 -7.64 6.86
CA GLU A 37 2.87 -8.89 7.10
C GLU A 37 1.65 -9.06 6.19
N THR A 38 0.98 -7.98 5.85
CA THR A 38 -0.36 -8.03 5.24
C THR A 38 -0.40 -7.67 3.77
N VAL A 39 0.58 -6.92 3.26
CA VAL A 39 0.61 -6.46 1.86
C VAL A 39 1.63 -7.24 1.05
N ASP A 40 1.23 -7.64 -0.15
CA ASP A 40 2.17 -8.22 -1.12
C ASP A 40 2.96 -7.09 -1.79
N ILE A 41 3.95 -6.57 -1.06
CA ILE A 41 4.72 -5.39 -1.51
C ILE A 41 5.49 -5.70 -2.79
N ASN A 42 6.10 -6.87 -2.90
CA ASN A 42 6.83 -7.26 -4.11
C ASN A 42 5.90 -7.37 -5.32
N GLY A 43 4.77 -8.05 -5.17
CA GLY A 43 3.80 -8.18 -6.25
C GLY A 43 3.24 -6.84 -6.68
N LEU A 44 2.96 -5.97 -5.73
CA LEU A 44 2.51 -4.61 -6.00
C LEU A 44 3.58 -3.82 -6.76
N GLY A 45 4.84 -3.89 -6.31
CA GLY A 45 5.95 -3.21 -6.95
C GLY A 45 6.15 -3.63 -8.41
N PHE A 46 6.15 -4.92 -8.69
CA PHE A 46 6.28 -5.40 -10.07
C PHE A 46 5.10 -5.01 -10.94
N TYR A 47 3.90 -4.98 -10.39
CA TYR A 47 2.73 -4.45 -11.10
C TYR A 47 2.95 -3.01 -11.54
N THR A 48 3.51 -2.16 -10.67
CA THR A 48 3.73 -0.74 -10.97
C THR A 48 4.75 -0.50 -12.08
N LEU A 49 5.63 -1.44 -12.35
CA LEU A 49 6.56 -1.36 -13.50
C LEU A 49 5.87 -1.58 -14.84
N GLY A 50 4.73 -2.26 -14.85
CA GLY A 50 3.98 -2.55 -16.08
C GLY A 50 4.85 -3.28 -17.10
N VAL A 51 4.86 -2.77 -18.34
CA VAL A 51 5.64 -3.37 -19.44
C VAL A 51 7.15 -3.28 -19.22
N HIS A 52 7.62 -2.34 -18.42
CA HIS A 52 9.06 -2.11 -18.21
C HIS A 52 9.74 -3.27 -17.48
N ARG A 53 9.00 -4.07 -16.71
CA ARG A 53 9.56 -5.23 -15.99
C ARG A 53 10.20 -6.27 -16.90
N LYS A 54 9.76 -6.34 -18.16
CA LYS A 54 10.27 -7.30 -19.13
C LYS A 54 11.71 -6.99 -19.58
N ASN A 55 12.10 -5.74 -19.46
CA ASN A 55 13.38 -5.25 -19.96
C ASN A 55 14.43 -5.11 -18.85
N LEU A 56 14.09 -5.49 -17.62
CA LEU A 56 15.00 -5.36 -16.49
C LEU A 56 15.87 -6.61 -16.34
N THR A 57 17.14 -6.38 -16.00
CA THR A 57 18.04 -7.46 -15.59
C THR A 57 17.61 -7.97 -14.21
N ILE A 58 18.12 -9.14 -13.82
CA ILE A 58 17.87 -9.70 -12.48
C ILE A 58 18.36 -8.73 -11.40
N GLU A 59 19.51 -8.11 -11.61
CA GLU A 59 20.08 -7.13 -10.69
C GLU A 59 19.20 -5.89 -10.57
N GLN A 60 18.72 -5.35 -11.68
CA GLN A 60 17.80 -4.21 -11.69
C GLN A 60 16.48 -4.54 -10.97
N LYS A 61 15.97 -5.74 -11.12
CA LYS A 61 14.77 -6.19 -10.40
C LYS A 61 14.98 -6.19 -8.89
N LYS A 62 16.16 -6.63 -8.43
CA LYS A 62 16.49 -6.59 -6.99
C LYS A 62 16.59 -5.16 -6.47
N ILE A 63 17.25 -4.28 -7.21
CA ILE A 63 17.35 -2.86 -6.87
C ILE A 63 15.96 -2.26 -6.76
N TYR A 64 15.11 -2.49 -7.75
CA TYR A 64 13.76 -1.98 -7.75
C TYR A 64 12.93 -2.51 -6.57
N SER A 65 12.99 -3.80 -6.31
CA SER A 65 12.27 -4.40 -5.17
C SER A 65 12.60 -3.70 -3.86
N ASN A 66 13.89 -3.45 -3.61
CA ASN A 66 14.32 -2.80 -2.39
C ASN A 66 13.88 -1.34 -2.35
N LEU A 67 14.01 -0.62 -3.46
CA LEU A 67 13.58 0.78 -3.54
C LEU A 67 12.07 0.92 -3.39
N PHE A 68 11.31 0.06 -4.07
CA PHE A 68 9.86 0.11 -3.98
C PHE A 68 9.37 -0.21 -2.57
N GLU A 69 9.94 -1.20 -1.91
CA GLU A 69 9.58 -1.54 -0.54
C GLU A 69 9.77 -0.34 0.39
N GLU A 70 10.94 0.30 0.36
CA GLU A 70 11.20 1.47 1.20
C GLU A 70 10.30 2.66 0.84
N TYR A 71 10.08 2.90 -0.44
CA TYR A 71 9.17 3.92 -0.92
C TYR A 71 7.75 3.69 -0.42
N PHE A 72 7.25 2.46 -0.59
CA PHE A 72 5.90 2.08 -0.19
C PHE A 72 5.71 2.21 1.32
N LEU A 73 6.65 1.67 2.10
CA LEU A 73 6.56 1.70 3.56
C LEU A 73 6.62 3.13 4.09
N LYS A 74 7.49 3.96 3.52
CA LYS A 74 7.59 5.39 3.91
C LYS A 74 6.29 6.12 3.60
N THR A 75 5.79 5.99 2.39
CA THR A 75 4.56 6.67 1.96
C THR A 75 3.35 6.23 2.79
N PHE A 76 3.17 4.93 2.93
CA PHE A 76 1.99 4.35 3.54
C PHE A 76 1.97 4.61 5.06
N ALA A 77 3.07 4.25 5.74
CA ALA A 77 3.14 4.38 7.19
C ALA A 77 3.11 5.84 7.65
N SER A 78 3.80 6.73 6.94
CA SER A 78 3.80 8.16 7.28
C SER A 78 2.42 8.80 7.13
N ARG A 79 1.68 8.43 6.08
CA ARG A 79 0.31 8.92 5.89
C ARG A 79 -0.63 8.43 6.97
N LEU A 80 -0.57 7.14 7.30
CA LEU A 80 -1.43 6.57 8.35
C LEU A 80 -1.12 7.18 9.70
N ALA A 81 0.14 7.48 10.00
CA ALA A 81 0.55 8.03 11.28
C ALA A 81 -0.01 9.44 11.55
N GLU A 82 -0.53 10.11 10.52
CA GLU A 82 -1.19 11.42 10.67
C GLU A 82 -2.61 11.30 11.27
N TYR A 83 -3.22 10.12 11.18
CA TYR A 83 -4.54 9.90 11.77
C TYR A 83 -4.43 9.65 13.27
N THR A 84 -5.32 10.29 14.01
CA THR A 84 -5.52 10.04 15.44
C THR A 84 -6.85 9.30 15.61
N ASP A 85 -6.82 8.07 16.07
CA ASP A 85 -8.00 7.25 16.32
C ASP A 85 -8.96 7.11 15.11
N PRO A 86 -8.47 6.69 13.94
CA PRO A 86 -9.34 6.45 12.79
C PRO A 86 -10.24 5.25 13.06
N LYS A 87 -11.50 5.32 12.59
CA LYS A 87 -12.46 4.24 12.71
C LYS A 87 -12.85 3.75 11.33
N ILE A 88 -12.58 2.49 11.06
CA ILE A 88 -12.90 1.86 9.79
C ILE A 88 -13.97 0.80 10.03
N ASN A 89 -15.09 0.95 9.33
CA ASN A 89 -16.19 -0.01 9.36
C ASN A 89 -16.06 -0.96 8.18
N VAL A 90 -15.69 -2.21 8.45
CA VAL A 90 -15.60 -3.25 7.44
C VAL A 90 -17.00 -3.80 7.22
N GLN A 91 -17.51 -3.67 5.99
CA GLN A 91 -18.93 -3.91 5.71
C GLN A 91 -19.22 -5.25 5.03
N SER A 92 -18.50 -5.56 3.95
CA SER A 92 -18.85 -6.69 3.11
C SER A 92 -17.64 -7.23 2.35
N GLN A 93 -17.82 -8.40 1.74
CA GLN A 93 -16.81 -8.95 0.83
C GLN A 93 -17.51 -9.49 -0.41
N LYS A 94 -16.81 -9.45 -1.54
CA LYS A 94 -17.26 -9.97 -2.81
C LYS A 94 -16.14 -10.68 -3.53
N LYS A 95 -16.33 -11.97 -3.81
CA LYS A 95 -15.37 -12.73 -4.60
C LYS A 95 -15.38 -12.24 -6.04
N LEU A 96 -14.23 -11.80 -6.56
CA LEU A 96 -14.08 -11.37 -7.95
C LEU A 96 -13.84 -12.56 -8.88
N ASN A 97 -12.97 -13.46 -8.48
CA ASN A 97 -12.61 -14.67 -9.21
C ASN A 97 -11.93 -15.63 -8.24
N LYS A 98 -11.36 -16.73 -8.75
CA LYS A 98 -10.72 -17.74 -7.91
C LYS A 98 -9.50 -17.24 -7.13
N ASN A 99 -8.90 -16.12 -7.53
CA ASN A 99 -7.67 -15.60 -6.93
C ASN A 99 -7.88 -14.35 -6.09
N TYR A 100 -8.99 -13.64 -6.25
CA TYR A 100 -9.18 -12.32 -5.63
C TYR A 100 -10.57 -12.12 -5.03
N THR A 101 -10.59 -11.44 -3.90
CA THR A 101 -11.81 -10.97 -3.24
C THR A 101 -11.65 -9.49 -2.93
N ILE A 102 -12.72 -8.72 -3.08
CA ILE A 102 -12.78 -7.33 -2.63
C ILE A 102 -13.48 -7.29 -1.28
N VAL A 103 -12.85 -6.63 -0.31
CA VAL A 103 -13.47 -6.28 0.97
C VAL A 103 -13.80 -4.80 0.94
N SER A 104 -15.03 -4.44 1.24
CA SER A 104 -15.49 -3.06 1.24
C SER A 104 -15.54 -2.53 2.66
N SER A 105 -15.07 -1.30 2.85
CA SER A 105 -15.04 -0.63 4.13
C SER A 105 -15.26 0.86 3.97
N ILE A 106 -15.55 1.50 5.10
CA ILE A 106 -15.73 2.95 5.18
C ILE A 106 -14.90 3.48 6.34
N LEU A 107 -14.05 4.46 6.03
CA LEU A 107 -13.42 5.29 7.05
C LEU A 107 -14.45 6.31 7.49
N ILE A 108 -14.86 6.22 8.75
CA ILE A 108 -15.98 7.01 9.29
C ILE A 108 -15.61 8.48 9.32
N GLU A 109 -16.56 9.34 8.94
CA GLU A 109 -16.40 10.78 8.95
C GLU A 109 -16.11 11.34 10.35
N THR A 110 -15.42 12.46 10.39
CA THR A 110 -15.22 13.26 11.60
C THR A 110 -15.55 14.71 11.27
N ASP A 111 -15.54 15.59 12.28
CA ASP A 111 -15.75 17.03 12.07
C ASP A 111 -14.70 17.65 11.13
N GLN A 112 -13.56 16.99 10.97
CA GLN A 112 -12.42 17.51 10.19
C GLN A 112 -12.24 16.85 8.84
N ARG A 113 -12.94 15.74 8.56
CA ARG A 113 -12.85 15.03 7.29
C ARG A 113 -14.12 14.28 6.95
N PRO A 114 -14.46 14.19 5.64
CA PRO A 114 -15.62 13.43 5.21
C PRO A 114 -15.37 11.93 5.33
N GLU A 115 -16.44 11.17 5.17
CA GLU A 115 -16.40 9.71 5.01
C GLU A 115 -15.57 9.35 3.78
N VAL A 116 -14.77 8.28 3.89
CA VAL A 116 -13.95 7.78 2.76
C VAL A 116 -14.24 6.31 2.52
N LYS A 117 -14.61 5.98 1.29
CA LYS A 117 -14.81 4.60 0.89
C LYS A 117 -13.46 3.96 0.55
N ILE A 118 -13.15 2.83 1.19
CA ILE A 118 -11.92 2.08 0.99
C ILE A 118 -12.26 0.64 0.66
N ASP A 119 -11.94 0.21 -0.55
CA ASP A 119 -12.04 -1.18 -0.97
C ASP A 119 -10.64 -1.81 -0.96
N TRP A 120 -10.57 -3.04 -0.47
CA TRP A 120 -9.33 -3.79 -0.31
C TRP A 120 -9.35 -4.97 -1.26
N ARG A 121 -8.40 -5.02 -2.19
CA ARG A 121 -8.26 -6.17 -3.08
C ARG A 121 -7.33 -7.19 -2.43
N ILE A 122 -7.86 -8.36 -2.14
CA ILE A 122 -7.17 -9.41 -1.40
C ILE A 122 -6.86 -10.57 -2.33
N TYR A 123 -5.59 -11.02 -2.30
CA TYR A 123 -5.18 -12.24 -2.98
C TYR A 123 -5.54 -13.45 -2.10
N THR A 124 -6.42 -14.30 -2.61
CA THR A 124 -7.03 -15.39 -1.84
C THR A 124 -6.70 -16.77 -2.39
N LYS A 125 -5.80 -16.88 -3.36
CA LYS A 125 -5.39 -18.18 -3.91
C LYS A 125 -4.81 -19.10 -2.85
N ASN A 126 -4.06 -18.54 -1.90
CA ASN A 126 -3.58 -19.26 -0.74
C ASN A 126 -4.40 -18.84 0.48
N PRO A 127 -5.40 -19.66 0.90
CA PRO A 127 -6.27 -19.29 2.02
C PRO A 127 -5.55 -19.20 3.38
N ASP A 128 -4.39 -19.84 3.49
CA ASP A 128 -3.60 -19.80 4.72
C ASP A 128 -2.75 -18.54 4.84
N LYS A 129 -2.57 -17.82 3.74
CA LYS A 129 -1.81 -16.58 3.72
C LYS A 129 -2.44 -15.57 2.78
N LEU A 130 -3.42 -14.86 3.30
CA LEU A 130 -4.07 -13.77 2.56
C LEU A 130 -3.13 -12.57 2.51
N LEU A 131 -3.11 -11.89 1.36
CA LEU A 131 -2.29 -10.69 1.16
C LEU A 131 -3.10 -9.60 0.46
N ILE A 132 -2.92 -8.37 0.91
CA ILE A 132 -3.50 -7.18 0.26
C ILE A 132 -2.70 -6.90 -1.01
N ARG A 133 -3.38 -6.76 -2.14
CA ARG A 133 -2.79 -6.46 -3.46
C ARG A 133 -3.08 -5.06 -3.95
N ASP A 134 -4.13 -4.40 -3.45
CA ASP A 134 -4.47 -3.03 -3.82
C ASP A 134 -5.39 -2.41 -2.79
N LEU A 135 -5.35 -1.08 -2.73
CA LEU A 135 -6.32 -0.25 -2.04
C LEU A 135 -7.01 0.63 -3.07
N ILE A 136 -8.34 0.62 -3.07
CA ILE A 136 -9.14 1.42 -3.97
C ILE A 136 -9.86 2.45 -3.12
N ILE A 137 -9.38 3.70 -3.17
CA ILE A 137 -9.86 4.79 -2.32
C ILE A 137 -10.74 5.70 -3.15
N GLU A 138 -12.01 5.81 -2.79
CA GLU A 138 -13.00 6.57 -3.55
C GLU A 138 -12.99 6.20 -5.05
N GLY A 139 -12.89 4.90 -5.34
CA GLY A 139 -12.88 4.38 -6.70
C GLY A 139 -11.53 4.43 -7.42
N LEU A 140 -10.50 5.01 -6.81
CA LEU A 140 -9.16 5.12 -7.41
C LEU A 140 -8.22 4.05 -6.87
N SER A 141 -7.73 3.20 -7.76
CA SER A 141 -6.73 2.18 -7.43
C SER A 141 -5.38 2.82 -7.13
N LEU A 142 -4.83 2.57 -5.95
CA LEU A 142 -3.52 3.05 -5.55
C LEU A 142 -2.42 2.43 -6.44
N ALA A 143 -2.51 1.14 -6.69
CA ALA A 143 -1.56 0.42 -7.54
C ALA A 143 -1.52 0.99 -8.96
N ARG A 144 -2.69 1.23 -9.54
CA ARG A 144 -2.81 1.80 -10.88
C ARG A 144 -2.26 3.22 -10.94
N THR A 145 -2.54 4.03 -9.95
CA THR A 145 -2.04 5.41 -9.86
C THR A 145 -0.50 5.42 -9.85
N HIS A 146 0.12 4.59 -9.03
CA HIS A 146 1.58 4.48 -9.01
C HIS A 146 2.14 3.97 -10.34
N LYS A 147 1.48 2.99 -10.96
CA LYS A 147 1.89 2.48 -12.27
C LYS A 147 1.93 3.60 -13.31
N GLU A 148 0.90 4.42 -13.35
CA GLU A 148 0.81 5.56 -14.28
C GLU A 148 1.88 6.61 -14.00
N GLU A 149 2.10 6.95 -12.73
CA GLU A 149 3.14 7.90 -12.32
C GLU A 149 4.54 7.39 -12.69
N PHE A 150 4.84 6.14 -12.40
CA PHE A 150 6.15 5.56 -12.68
C PHE A 150 6.41 5.44 -14.19
N ASN A 151 5.38 5.08 -14.95
CA ASN A 151 5.47 5.05 -16.40
C ASN A 151 5.78 6.44 -16.97
N SER A 152 5.14 7.49 -16.43
CA SER A 152 5.39 8.87 -16.85
C SER A 152 6.84 9.29 -16.58
N ILE A 153 7.38 8.93 -15.43
CA ILE A 153 8.77 9.23 -15.08
C ILE A 153 9.73 8.57 -16.10
N ILE A 154 9.50 7.30 -16.40
CA ILE A 154 10.34 6.55 -17.33
C ILE A 154 10.23 7.13 -18.74
N GLN A 155 9.00 7.38 -19.23
CA GLN A 155 8.78 7.91 -20.57
C GLN A 155 9.34 9.33 -20.76
N ASN A 156 9.23 10.17 -19.75
CA ASN A 156 9.78 11.54 -19.80
C ASN A 156 11.30 11.57 -19.76
N ASN A 157 11.94 10.44 -19.54
CA ASN A 157 13.39 10.28 -19.48
C ASN A 157 13.88 9.23 -20.50
N ASP A 158 13.29 9.24 -21.69
CA ASP A 158 13.67 8.41 -22.83
C ASP A 158 13.64 6.88 -22.56
N GLY A 159 12.73 6.47 -21.70
CA GLY A 159 12.59 5.05 -21.35
C GLY A 159 13.65 4.54 -20.36
N ASP A 160 14.42 5.43 -19.74
CA ASP A 160 15.49 5.06 -18.82
C ASP A 160 14.95 4.73 -17.43
N ILE A 161 15.06 3.46 -17.04
CA ILE A 161 14.63 2.99 -15.71
C ILE A 161 15.44 3.65 -14.57
N GLN A 162 16.66 4.10 -14.83
CA GLN A 162 17.48 4.76 -13.82
C GLN A 162 16.86 6.07 -13.35
N ALA A 163 16.07 6.73 -14.19
CA ALA A 163 15.34 7.94 -13.81
C ALA A 163 14.30 7.63 -12.71
N LEU A 164 13.61 6.49 -12.82
CA LEU A 164 12.69 6.05 -11.78
C LEU A 164 13.44 5.70 -10.49
N PHE A 165 14.55 4.98 -10.59
CA PHE A 165 15.36 4.62 -9.42
C PHE A 165 15.86 5.88 -8.69
N SER A 166 16.34 6.87 -9.42
CA SER A 166 16.77 8.15 -8.84
C SER A 166 15.62 8.87 -8.13
N ASN A 167 14.45 8.90 -8.75
CA ASN A 167 13.26 9.52 -8.19
C ASN A 167 12.86 8.85 -6.86
N LEU A 168 12.85 7.53 -6.83
CA LEU A 168 12.52 6.78 -5.63
C LEU A 168 13.55 7.01 -4.51
N ARG A 169 14.85 7.05 -4.84
CA ARG A 169 15.91 7.33 -3.87
C ARG A 169 15.77 8.72 -3.26
N GLN A 170 15.47 9.72 -4.07
CA GLN A 170 15.25 11.09 -3.60
C GLN A 170 14.08 11.14 -2.62
N PHE A 171 12.98 10.48 -2.94
CA PHE A 171 11.82 10.43 -2.07
C PHE A 171 12.14 9.73 -0.74
N ILE A 172 12.82 8.58 -0.79
CA ILE A 172 13.18 7.79 0.41
C ILE A 172 14.10 8.60 1.33
N ASN A 173 15.02 9.36 0.77
CA ASN A 173 16.02 10.12 1.52
C ASN A 173 15.51 11.50 1.97
N LYS A 174 14.35 11.91 1.51
CA LYS A 174 13.76 13.18 1.91
C LYS A 174 13.33 13.12 3.38
N LYS A 175 13.76 14.12 4.15
CA LYS A 175 13.31 14.26 5.55
C LYS A 175 11.90 14.82 5.60
N ASP A 176 11.10 14.27 6.50
CA ASP A 176 9.75 14.75 6.76
C ASP A 176 9.77 16.05 7.56
#